data_4a599aa83e560ac50f548d282d79503c
#
_entry.id   4a599aa83e560ac50f548d282d79503c
#
_cell.length_a   1.000
_cell.length_b   1.000
_cell.length_c   1.000
_cell.angle_alpha   90.00
_cell.angle_beta   90.00
_cell.angle_gamma   90.00
#
_symmetry.space_group_name_H-M   'P 1'
#
loop_
_entity.id
_entity.type
_entity.pdbx_description
1 polymer ?
#
loop_
_entity_poly.entity_id
_entity_poly.type
_entity_poly.pdbx_seq_one_letter_code
_entity_poly.pdbx_strand_id
1 'polypeptide(L)'
;MEELRRKKGFICDMDGVIYLGNQLLPGVREFVSWLNENDKQFLFLTNSSERSPKELRQKLQRMGLDIGEEHFYTSALATAAFLKKQAPGCTAFVIGAPGLLNALYDVGVTMNDVDPDYVIVGETASYNYEVITKAVRLVLNGARLIATNSDLTGPTEFGIAPA
;
A
#
# COMPACT_ATOMS: atom_id res chain seq x y z
N MET A 1 1.75 -17.99 -23.82
CA MET A 1 2.86 -17.00 -23.83
C MET A 1 2.67 -15.93 -24.91
N GLU A 2 2.39 -16.29 -26.19
CA GLU A 2 2.16 -15.28 -27.25
C GLU A 2 0.97 -14.35 -26.98
N GLU A 3 -0.11 -14.85 -26.44
CA GLU A 3 -1.27 -14.02 -26.11
C GLU A 3 -0.95 -12.93 -25.08
N LEU A 4 -0.17 -13.25 -24.05
CA LEU A 4 0.27 -12.28 -23.03
C LEU A 4 1.14 -11.18 -23.67
N ARG A 5 2.01 -11.53 -24.59
CA ARG A 5 2.87 -10.56 -25.29
C ARG A 5 2.08 -9.53 -26.11
N ARG A 6 0.86 -9.87 -26.55
CA ARG A 6 -0.02 -8.96 -27.29
C ARG A 6 -0.78 -7.97 -26.40
N LYS A 7 -0.80 -8.19 -25.07
CA LYS A 7 -1.45 -7.25 -24.15
C LYS A 7 -0.70 -5.92 -24.13
N LYS A 8 -1.44 -4.84 -23.96
CA LYS A 8 -0.89 -3.47 -23.95
C LYS A 8 -0.50 -3.01 -22.53
N GLY A 9 -1.14 -3.57 -21.50
CA GLY A 9 -0.91 -3.20 -20.12
C GLY A 9 -0.88 -4.39 -19.18
N PHE A 10 -0.16 -4.22 -18.08
CA PHE A 10 0.06 -5.25 -17.06
C PHE A 10 -0.16 -4.65 -15.66
N ILE A 11 -0.91 -5.35 -14.84
CA ILE A 11 -1.01 -5.07 -13.41
C ILE A 11 -0.39 -6.28 -12.73
N CYS A 12 0.62 -6.04 -11.88
CA CYS A 12 1.37 -7.08 -11.19
C CYS A 12 1.33 -6.81 -9.69
N ASP A 13 1.12 -7.85 -8.93
CA ASP A 13 1.34 -7.82 -7.48
C ASP A 13 2.85 -7.66 -7.18
N MET A 14 3.20 -7.27 -5.96
CA MET A 14 4.58 -7.01 -5.60
C MET A 14 5.17 -8.07 -4.67
N ASP A 15 4.56 -8.31 -3.52
CA ASP A 15 5.11 -9.22 -2.51
C ASP A 15 4.95 -10.68 -2.94
N GLY A 16 6.07 -11.41 -3.05
CA GLY A 16 6.09 -12.77 -3.58
C GLY A 16 5.98 -12.88 -5.12
N VAL A 17 5.89 -11.75 -5.85
CA VAL A 17 5.83 -11.71 -7.33
C VAL A 17 6.99 -10.92 -7.93
N ILE A 18 7.26 -9.74 -7.42
CA ILE A 18 8.40 -8.90 -7.84
C ILE A 18 9.61 -9.14 -6.92
N TYR A 19 9.38 -9.22 -5.63
CA TYR A 19 10.40 -9.49 -4.62
C TYR A 19 9.85 -10.33 -3.47
N LEU A 20 10.76 -10.92 -2.71
CA LEU A 20 10.48 -11.50 -1.38
C LEU A 20 11.51 -10.93 -0.40
N GLY A 21 11.03 -10.26 0.65
CA GLY A 21 11.89 -9.52 1.57
C GLY A 21 12.70 -8.45 0.85
N ASN A 22 14.02 -8.62 0.77
CA ASN A 22 14.94 -7.70 0.11
C ASN A 22 15.61 -8.28 -1.15
N GLN A 23 15.00 -9.30 -1.76
CA GLN A 23 15.54 -9.97 -2.94
C GLN A 23 14.52 -9.96 -4.08
N LEU A 24 14.96 -9.52 -5.28
CA LEU A 24 14.16 -9.67 -6.48
C LEU A 24 13.99 -11.14 -6.84
N LEU A 25 12.81 -11.50 -7.30
CA LEU A 25 12.57 -12.84 -7.82
C LEU A 25 13.23 -13.02 -9.19
N PRO A 26 13.62 -14.26 -9.53
CA PRO A 26 14.20 -14.56 -10.83
C PRO A 26 13.29 -14.15 -12.00
N GLY A 27 13.85 -13.54 -13.04
CA GLY A 27 13.13 -13.10 -14.23
C GLY A 27 12.48 -11.71 -14.13
N VAL A 28 12.46 -11.08 -12.96
CA VAL A 28 11.84 -9.76 -12.77
C VAL A 28 12.57 -8.66 -13.55
N ARG A 29 13.90 -8.68 -13.57
CA ARG A 29 14.70 -7.70 -14.34
C ARG A 29 14.40 -7.79 -15.82
N GLU A 30 14.42 -8.99 -16.34
CA GLU A 30 14.14 -9.30 -17.74
C GLU A 30 12.71 -8.92 -18.11
N PHE A 31 11.76 -9.18 -17.20
CA PHE A 31 10.37 -8.80 -17.41
C PHE A 31 10.18 -7.29 -17.48
N VAL A 32 10.77 -6.53 -16.55
CA VAL A 32 10.69 -5.07 -16.56
C VAL A 32 11.40 -4.46 -17.76
N SER A 33 12.58 -4.98 -18.15
CA SER A 33 13.26 -4.57 -19.38
C SER A 33 12.38 -4.80 -20.59
N TRP A 34 11.76 -5.98 -20.68
CA TRP A 34 10.84 -6.31 -21.77
C TRP A 34 9.61 -5.38 -21.80
N LEU A 35 9.03 -5.01 -20.65
CA LEU A 35 7.92 -4.05 -20.59
C LEU A 35 8.32 -2.70 -21.20
N ASN A 36 9.48 -2.17 -20.79
CA ASN A 36 10.00 -0.89 -21.29
C ASN A 36 10.37 -0.93 -22.77
N GLU A 37 11.08 -1.98 -23.23
CA GLU A 37 11.48 -2.15 -24.62
C GLU A 37 10.32 -2.31 -25.59
N ASN A 38 9.16 -2.74 -25.11
CA ASN A 38 7.95 -2.94 -25.93
C ASN A 38 6.86 -1.91 -25.64
N ASP A 39 7.19 -0.78 -25.00
CA ASP A 39 6.26 0.32 -24.68
C ASP A 39 4.97 -0.16 -23.99
N LYS A 40 5.09 -1.13 -23.07
CA LYS A 40 3.96 -1.66 -22.32
C LYS A 40 3.64 -0.74 -21.15
N GLN A 41 2.36 -0.46 -20.96
CA GLN A 41 1.89 0.16 -19.73
C GLN A 41 1.93 -0.88 -18.61
N PHE A 42 2.42 -0.50 -17.43
CA PHE A 42 2.40 -1.40 -16.28
C PHE A 42 2.22 -0.66 -14.97
N LEU A 43 1.64 -1.37 -14.01
CA LEU A 43 1.42 -0.90 -12.65
C LEU A 43 1.75 -2.04 -11.69
N PHE A 44 2.54 -1.72 -10.68
CA PHE A 44 2.76 -2.58 -9.53
C PHE A 44 1.76 -2.24 -8.45
N LEU A 45 0.91 -3.21 -8.12
CA LEU A 45 -0.14 -3.09 -7.13
C LEU A 45 0.28 -3.84 -5.88
N THR A 46 0.13 -3.22 -4.70
CA THR A 46 0.38 -3.88 -3.43
C THR A 46 -0.75 -3.60 -2.43
N ASN A 47 -1.12 -4.62 -1.67
CA ASN A 47 -2.01 -4.50 -0.52
C ASN A 47 -1.33 -3.87 0.71
N SER A 48 -0.01 -3.70 0.70
CA SER A 48 0.72 -2.98 1.74
C SER A 48 0.41 -1.48 1.73
N SER A 49 0.20 -0.92 2.91
CA SER A 49 0.05 0.53 3.13
C SER A 49 1.27 1.16 3.81
N GLU A 50 2.31 0.36 4.07
CA GLU A 50 3.48 0.77 4.85
C GLU A 50 4.28 1.87 4.15
N ARG A 51 4.53 1.69 2.84
CA ARG A 51 5.45 2.52 2.06
C ARG A 51 4.75 3.38 1.02
N SER A 52 5.26 4.59 0.85
CA SER A 52 4.93 5.46 -0.28
C SER A 52 5.54 4.92 -1.59
N PRO A 53 5.03 5.34 -2.78
CA PRO A 53 5.67 5.03 -4.07
C PRO A 53 7.16 5.38 -4.12
N LYS A 54 7.55 6.50 -3.53
CA LYS A 54 8.95 6.93 -3.41
C LYS A 54 9.80 5.92 -2.64
N GLU A 55 9.31 5.43 -1.51
CA GLU A 55 10.01 4.44 -0.69
C GLU A 55 10.08 3.07 -1.37
N LEU A 56 9.03 2.68 -2.12
CA LEU A 56 9.04 1.48 -2.95
C LEU A 56 10.07 1.59 -4.07
N ARG A 57 10.13 2.71 -4.77
CA ARG A 57 11.18 2.99 -5.74
C ARG A 57 12.57 2.83 -5.12
N GLN A 58 12.83 3.47 -3.98
CA GLN A 58 14.11 3.38 -3.28
C GLN A 58 14.43 1.94 -2.84
N LYS A 59 13.42 1.17 -2.41
CA LYS A 59 13.58 -0.25 -2.08
C LYS A 59 14.04 -1.04 -3.30
N LEU A 60 13.37 -0.88 -4.45
CA LEU A 60 13.73 -1.58 -5.67
C LEU A 60 15.07 -1.12 -6.24
N GLN A 61 15.41 0.16 -6.16
CA GLN A 61 16.73 0.68 -6.55
C GLN A 61 17.87 0.01 -5.77
N ARG A 62 17.70 -0.19 -4.45
CA ARG A 62 18.69 -0.94 -3.64
C ARG A 62 18.85 -2.41 -4.10
N MET A 63 17.80 -3.00 -4.68
CA MET A 63 17.86 -4.32 -5.29
C MET A 63 18.36 -4.29 -6.74
N GLY A 64 18.71 -3.07 -7.26
CA GLY A 64 19.22 -2.86 -8.61
C GLY A 64 18.13 -2.86 -9.69
N LEU A 65 16.91 -2.43 -9.37
CA LEU A 65 15.82 -2.23 -10.30
C LEU A 65 15.29 -0.78 -10.14
N ASP A 66 15.48 0.06 -11.16
CA ASP A 66 14.98 1.45 -11.17
C ASP A 66 13.65 1.53 -11.93
N ILE A 67 12.59 1.90 -11.22
CA ILE A 67 11.23 2.04 -11.72
C ILE A 67 10.67 3.35 -11.19
N GLY A 68 10.01 4.13 -12.04
CA GLY A 68 9.41 5.40 -11.66
C GLY A 68 8.28 5.25 -10.62
N GLU A 69 8.08 6.28 -9.82
CA GLU A 69 7.08 6.30 -8.74
C GLU A 69 5.65 6.13 -9.27
N GLU A 70 5.39 6.56 -10.51
CA GLU A 70 4.12 6.46 -11.22
C GLU A 70 3.67 5.02 -11.50
N HIS A 71 4.58 4.08 -11.40
CA HIS A 71 4.29 2.65 -11.60
C HIS A 71 3.85 1.91 -10.33
N PHE A 72 3.71 2.61 -9.20
CA PHE A 72 3.29 1.99 -7.94
C PHE A 72 1.92 2.47 -7.49
N TYR A 73 1.06 1.53 -7.12
CA TYR A 73 -0.23 1.82 -6.51
C TYR A 73 -0.41 0.97 -5.26
N THR A 74 -0.54 1.62 -4.11
CA THR A 74 -0.59 0.99 -2.79
C THR A 74 -2.00 1.04 -2.22
N SER A 75 -2.30 0.20 -1.23
CA SER A 75 -3.56 0.28 -0.49
C SER A 75 -3.72 1.62 0.24
N ALA A 76 -2.61 2.27 0.62
CA ALA A 76 -2.64 3.62 1.16
C ALA A 76 -3.20 4.64 0.16
N LEU A 77 -2.71 4.61 -1.10
CA LEU A 77 -3.23 5.47 -2.17
C LEU A 77 -4.68 5.16 -2.51
N ALA A 78 -5.06 3.88 -2.51
CA ALA A 78 -6.45 3.46 -2.74
C ALA A 78 -7.38 4.00 -1.63
N THR A 79 -6.98 3.91 -0.37
CA THR A 79 -7.72 4.44 0.78
C THR A 79 -7.85 5.96 0.70
N ALA A 80 -6.76 6.67 0.38
CA ALA A 80 -6.76 8.12 0.20
C ALA A 80 -7.68 8.55 -0.96
N ALA A 81 -7.62 7.88 -2.10
CA ALA A 81 -8.49 8.15 -3.25
C ALA A 81 -9.96 7.89 -2.93
N PHE A 82 -10.27 6.83 -2.19
CA PHE A 82 -11.62 6.54 -1.70
C PHE A 82 -12.16 7.67 -0.83
N LEU A 83 -11.40 8.11 0.18
CA LEU A 83 -11.83 9.18 1.09
C LEU A 83 -11.96 10.52 0.38
N LYS A 84 -11.03 10.88 -0.50
CA LYS A 84 -11.12 12.08 -1.32
C LYS A 84 -12.43 12.16 -2.11
N LYS A 85 -12.93 11.00 -2.57
CA LYS A 85 -14.17 10.92 -3.35
C LYS A 85 -15.42 10.85 -2.47
N GLN A 86 -15.39 10.08 -1.38
CA GLN A 86 -16.57 9.78 -0.56
C GLN A 86 -16.81 10.78 0.56
N ALA A 87 -15.75 11.34 1.12
CA ALA A 87 -15.81 12.22 2.28
C ALA A 87 -14.67 13.26 2.25
N PRO A 88 -14.67 14.19 1.27
CA PRO A 88 -13.62 15.20 1.15
C PRO A 88 -13.56 16.06 2.42
N GLY A 89 -12.33 16.25 2.94
CA GLY A 89 -12.11 17.03 4.17
C GLY A 89 -12.48 16.33 5.47
N CYS A 90 -12.73 15.01 5.43
CA CYS A 90 -13.03 14.24 6.64
C CYS A 90 -11.86 14.21 7.63
N THR A 91 -12.19 13.86 8.88
CA THR A 91 -11.23 13.64 9.95
C THR A 91 -11.02 12.15 10.21
N ALA A 92 -9.80 11.76 10.62
CA ALA A 92 -9.51 10.36 10.90
C ALA A 92 -8.57 10.16 12.09
N PHE A 93 -8.81 9.09 12.84
CA PHE A 93 -7.82 8.46 13.71
C PHE A 93 -7.15 7.34 12.94
N VAL A 94 -5.82 7.38 12.81
CA VAL A 94 -5.07 6.47 11.94
C VAL A 94 -4.09 5.63 12.73
N ILE A 95 -4.16 4.33 12.52
CA ILE A 95 -3.16 3.35 12.93
C ILE A 95 -2.48 2.86 11.66
N GLY A 96 -1.23 3.24 11.43
CA GLY A 96 -0.52 2.87 10.21
C GLY A 96 0.87 3.47 10.14
N ALA A 97 1.63 3.03 9.17
CA ALA A 97 2.96 3.53 8.87
C ALA A 97 2.92 4.87 8.10
N PRO A 98 4.06 5.58 7.96
CA PRO A 98 4.13 6.87 7.29
C PRO A 98 3.57 6.89 5.86
N GLY A 99 3.67 5.79 5.11
CA GLY A 99 3.11 5.69 3.75
C GLY A 99 1.60 5.96 3.71
N LEU A 100 0.85 5.40 4.67
CA LEU A 100 -0.58 5.66 4.80
C LEU A 100 -0.86 7.10 5.25
N LEU A 101 -0.16 7.57 6.28
CA LEU A 101 -0.36 8.92 6.82
C LEU A 101 -0.13 9.99 5.75
N ASN A 102 0.96 9.88 4.99
CA ASN A 102 1.29 10.83 3.93
C ASN A 102 0.21 10.82 2.83
N ALA A 103 -0.22 9.64 2.37
CA ALA A 103 -1.26 9.54 1.35
C ALA A 103 -2.58 10.20 1.80
N LEU A 104 -2.95 10.08 3.07
CA LEU A 104 -4.15 10.70 3.64
C LEU A 104 -4.00 12.22 3.76
N TYR A 105 -2.84 12.72 4.21
CA TYR A 105 -2.55 14.16 4.26
C TYR A 105 -2.61 14.80 2.87
N ASP A 106 -2.05 14.16 1.85
CA ASP A 106 -2.02 14.66 0.47
C ASP A 106 -3.42 14.86 -0.13
N VAL A 107 -4.42 14.17 0.38
CA VAL A 107 -5.82 14.31 -0.06
C VAL A 107 -6.67 15.18 0.88
N GLY A 108 -6.07 15.77 1.92
CA GLY A 108 -6.73 16.70 2.83
C GLY A 108 -7.49 16.06 3.99
N VAL A 109 -7.18 14.81 4.35
CA VAL A 109 -7.68 14.19 5.59
C VAL A 109 -6.97 14.81 6.79
N THR A 110 -7.74 15.25 7.78
CA THR A 110 -7.20 15.82 9.02
C THR A 110 -7.16 14.77 10.13
N MET A 111 -6.02 14.67 10.83
CA MET A 111 -5.90 13.75 11.95
C MET A 111 -6.70 14.27 13.17
N ASN A 112 -7.55 13.41 13.72
CA ASN A 112 -8.38 13.71 14.90
C ASN A 112 -8.44 12.47 15.79
N ASP A 113 -8.08 12.63 17.04
CA ASP A 113 -8.01 11.54 18.01
C ASP A 113 -9.08 11.61 19.11
N VAL A 114 -10.03 12.55 18.98
CA VAL A 114 -11.12 12.78 19.95
C VAL A 114 -12.46 12.35 19.39
N ASP A 115 -12.84 12.89 18.21
CA ASP A 115 -14.13 12.62 17.55
C ASP A 115 -13.92 12.59 16.02
N PRO A 116 -13.27 11.53 15.50
CA PRO A 116 -13.01 11.41 14.07
C PRO A 116 -14.21 10.86 13.31
N ASP A 117 -14.35 11.23 12.03
CA ASP A 117 -15.31 10.60 11.12
C ASP A 117 -14.96 9.14 10.83
N TYR A 118 -13.65 8.86 10.80
CA TYR A 118 -13.11 7.53 10.44
C TYR A 118 -12.03 7.06 11.42
N VAL A 119 -11.99 5.76 11.65
CA VAL A 119 -10.84 5.04 12.18
C VAL A 119 -10.24 4.26 11.01
N ILE A 120 -8.97 4.52 10.69
CA ILE A 120 -8.29 3.87 9.56
C ILE A 120 -7.15 3.01 10.11
N VAL A 121 -7.18 1.72 9.78
CA VAL A 121 -6.17 0.75 10.20
C VAL A 121 -5.41 0.26 8.99
N GLY A 122 -4.11 0.52 8.99
CA GLY A 122 -3.16 0.05 7.99
C GLY A 122 -2.01 -0.68 8.62
N GLU A 123 -1.12 -1.19 7.80
CA GLU A 123 0.05 -1.95 8.21
C GLU A 123 1.00 -1.10 9.06
N THR A 124 1.45 -1.66 10.18
CA THR A 124 2.46 -1.05 11.05
C THR A 124 3.05 -2.10 11.99
N ALA A 125 4.32 -1.92 12.37
CA ALA A 125 4.95 -2.70 13.42
C ALA A 125 4.66 -2.21 14.84
N SER A 126 3.86 -1.13 14.99
CA SER A 126 3.65 -0.41 16.25
C SER A 126 2.26 -0.59 16.85
N TYR A 127 1.63 -1.75 16.65
CA TYR A 127 0.38 -2.08 17.34
C TYR A 127 0.60 -2.22 18.84
N ASN A 128 -0.25 -1.57 19.63
CA ASN A 128 -0.25 -1.74 21.07
C ASN A 128 -1.67 -1.69 21.63
N TYR A 129 -1.82 -2.15 22.86
CA TYR A 129 -3.12 -2.27 23.53
C TYR A 129 -3.86 -0.92 23.65
N GLU A 130 -3.15 0.17 23.95
CA GLU A 130 -3.77 1.49 24.16
C GLU A 130 -4.33 2.03 22.85
N VAL A 131 -3.56 1.96 21.78
CA VAL A 131 -3.96 2.42 20.45
C VAL A 131 -5.14 1.62 19.92
N ILE A 132 -5.11 0.29 20.07
CA ILE A 132 -6.23 -0.59 19.66
C ILE A 132 -7.48 -0.28 20.50
N THR A 133 -7.33 -0.14 21.81
CA THR A 133 -8.46 0.18 22.71
C THR A 133 -9.08 1.52 22.35
N LYS A 134 -8.26 2.53 22.01
CA LYS A 134 -8.74 3.84 21.56
C LYS A 134 -9.52 3.70 20.24
N ALA A 135 -8.97 2.99 19.26
CA ALA A 135 -9.66 2.74 17.98
C ALA A 135 -11.04 2.09 18.18
N VAL A 136 -11.11 1.05 19.02
CA VAL A 136 -12.39 0.38 19.35
C VAL A 136 -13.40 1.37 19.96
N ARG A 137 -12.98 2.20 20.92
CA ARG A 137 -13.87 3.20 21.53
C ARG A 137 -14.38 4.20 20.50
N LEU A 138 -13.53 4.71 19.62
CA LEU A 138 -13.91 5.65 18.58
C LEU A 138 -14.93 5.05 17.61
N VAL A 139 -14.74 3.78 17.21
CA VAL A 139 -15.72 3.07 16.38
C VAL A 139 -17.04 2.86 17.10
N LEU A 140 -17.02 2.48 18.38
CA LEU A 140 -18.24 2.33 19.19
C LEU A 140 -18.97 3.66 19.40
N ASN A 141 -18.27 4.79 19.35
CA ASN A 141 -18.83 6.13 19.41
C ASN A 141 -19.34 6.66 18.06
N GLY A 142 -19.22 5.89 16.98
CA GLY A 142 -19.81 6.22 15.69
C GLY A 142 -18.85 6.46 14.54
N ALA A 143 -17.53 6.48 14.77
CA ALA A 143 -16.55 6.56 13.70
C ALA A 143 -16.62 5.32 12.78
N ARG A 144 -16.49 5.52 11.47
CA ARG A 144 -16.50 4.43 10.50
C ARG A 144 -15.13 3.77 10.43
N LEU A 145 -15.09 2.45 10.44
CA LEU A 145 -13.84 1.70 10.32
C LEU A 145 -13.48 1.45 8.85
N ILE A 146 -12.23 1.74 8.50
CA ILE A 146 -11.59 1.33 7.24
C ILE A 146 -10.33 0.54 7.59
N ALA A 147 -10.20 -0.66 7.04
CA ALA A 147 -8.94 -1.40 6.99
C ALA A 147 -8.36 -1.31 5.58
N THR A 148 -7.05 -1.05 5.47
CA THR A 148 -6.37 -0.93 4.16
C THR A 148 -6.12 -2.28 3.50
N ASN A 149 -6.17 -3.36 4.26
CA ASN A 149 -6.02 -4.74 3.82
C ASN A 149 -6.98 -5.64 4.61
N SER A 150 -7.57 -6.63 3.95
CA SER A 150 -8.44 -7.64 4.56
C SER A 150 -7.73 -8.96 4.86
N ASP A 151 -6.47 -9.10 4.44
CA ASP A 151 -5.69 -10.31 4.65
C ASP A 151 -5.33 -10.47 6.12
N LEU A 152 -5.41 -11.70 6.61
CA LEU A 152 -5.02 -12.01 7.99
C LEU A 152 -3.50 -12.17 8.13
N THR A 153 -2.86 -12.63 7.06
CA THR A 153 -1.43 -12.93 7.04
C THR A 153 -0.82 -12.61 5.67
N GLY A 154 0.49 -12.34 5.66
CA GLY A 154 1.27 -12.14 4.44
C GLY A 154 2.59 -12.92 4.46
N PRO A 155 3.20 -13.16 3.29
CA PRO A 155 4.49 -13.82 3.18
C PRO A 155 5.62 -12.87 3.59
N THR A 156 6.56 -13.37 4.38
CA THR A 156 7.80 -12.67 4.72
C THR A 156 9.01 -13.56 4.42
N GLU A 157 10.21 -12.99 4.50
CA GLU A 157 11.45 -13.77 4.37
C GLU A 157 11.64 -14.80 5.50
N PHE A 158 10.93 -14.66 6.62
CA PHE A 158 10.96 -15.56 7.77
C PHE A 158 9.73 -16.49 7.85
N GLY A 159 8.88 -16.51 6.82
CA GLY A 159 7.64 -17.28 6.79
C GLY A 159 6.40 -16.40 6.77
N ILE A 160 5.31 -16.85 7.39
CA ILE A 160 4.03 -16.14 7.44
C ILE A 160 4.01 -15.22 8.67
N ALA A 161 3.64 -13.95 8.47
CA ALA A 161 3.40 -12.99 9.52
C ALA A 161 1.99 -12.38 9.41
N PRO A 162 1.45 -11.74 10.47
CA PRO A 162 0.24 -10.93 10.36
C PRO A 162 0.40 -9.85 9.27
N ALA A 163 -0.66 -9.63 8.46
CA ALA A 163 -0.67 -8.65 7.38
C ALA A 163 -1.08 -7.25 7.88
#